data_bdb36bad78ee31eec3090fcb43d7c2da
#
_entry.id   bdb36bad78ee31eec3090fcb43d7c2da
#
_cell.length_a   1.000
_cell.length_b   1.000
_cell.length_c   1.000
_cell.angle_alpha   90.00
_cell.angle_beta   90.00
_cell.angle_gamma   90.00
#
_symmetry.space_group_name_H-M   'P 1'
#
loop_
_entity.id
_entity.type
_entity.pdbx_description
1 polymer ?
#
loop_
_entity_poly.entity_id
_entity_poly.type
_entity_poly.pdbx_seq_one_letter_code
_entity_poly.pdbx_strand_id
1 'polypeptide(L)'
;MKHAMVSGGTRGLGEAIVRALLEDGWVVSTFGRHSTAFVEATQAAGHLHFYQADTADPAAVERVIHAMVERAGVPFALINNAGMAREGVLASMPVADIDAVVSTNLSGALYVTRAVVRHMLLERAGGRIVNISSIIGHRGYSGLAVYAATKAALDGMTRALARELGPRSITVNSIAPGYLETEMTHGLSAAQRGQIVRRTPLGRLGRPADVIGVVRFLLSAEASFLTGQSILVDGGISC
;
A
#
# COMPACT_ATOMS: atom_id res chain seq x y z
N MET A 1 -4.26 -10.50 20.05
CA MET A 1 -3.26 -10.18 18.97
C MET A 1 -3.75 -8.95 18.22
N LYS A 2 -2.84 -8.12 17.70
CA LYS A 2 -3.22 -6.98 16.85
C LYS A 2 -3.63 -7.47 15.47
N HIS A 3 -4.68 -6.87 14.89
CA HIS A 3 -5.14 -7.18 13.54
C HIS A 3 -4.68 -6.11 12.56
N ALA A 4 -4.14 -6.51 11.40
CA ALA A 4 -3.77 -5.64 10.29
C ALA A 4 -4.50 -6.04 9.02
N MET A 5 -4.96 -5.05 8.25
CA MET A 5 -5.48 -5.25 6.89
C MET A 5 -4.48 -4.72 5.85
N VAL A 6 -4.19 -5.53 4.83
CA VAL A 6 -3.30 -5.17 3.73
C VAL A 6 -4.03 -5.37 2.40
N SER A 7 -4.30 -4.31 1.66
CA SER A 7 -4.85 -4.45 0.32
C SER A 7 -3.75 -4.89 -0.66
N GLY A 8 -4.05 -5.87 -1.52
CA GLY A 8 -3.09 -6.39 -2.49
C GLY A 8 -1.88 -7.09 -1.86
N GLY A 9 -2.08 -7.83 -0.77
CA GLY A 9 -1.02 -8.52 -0.03
C GLY A 9 -0.63 -9.89 -0.58
N THR A 10 -1.01 -10.23 -1.82
CA THR A 10 -0.79 -11.58 -2.37
C THR A 10 0.53 -11.75 -3.12
N ARG A 11 1.24 -10.67 -3.45
CA ARG A 11 2.52 -10.68 -4.19
C ARG A 11 3.35 -9.43 -3.94
N GLY A 12 4.60 -9.47 -4.34
CA GLY A 12 5.51 -8.31 -4.36
C GLY A 12 5.68 -7.65 -3.00
N LEU A 13 5.62 -6.31 -2.95
CA LEU A 13 5.74 -5.55 -1.71
C LEU A 13 4.62 -5.90 -0.71
N GLY A 14 3.39 -6.07 -1.19
CA GLY A 14 2.26 -6.43 -0.33
C GLY A 14 2.45 -7.77 0.37
N GLU A 15 2.92 -8.80 -0.35
CA GLU A 15 3.27 -10.09 0.24
C GLU A 15 4.38 -9.95 1.29
N ALA A 16 5.42 -9.17 0.98
CA ALA A 16 6.52 -8.96 1.91
C ALA A 16 6.05 -8.25 3.20
N ILE A 17 5.11 -7.30 3.09
CA ILE A 17 4.48 -6.65 4.25
C ILE A 17 3.66 -7.68 5.05
N VAL A 18 2.84 -8.50 4.40
CA VAL A 18 2.05 -9.55 5.06
C VAL A 18 2.94 -10.52 5.82
N ARG A 19 4.02 -11.03 5.20
CA ARG A 19 4.98 -11.93 5.85
C ARG A 19 5.59 -11.31 7.11
N ALA A 20 6.06 -10.07 7.00
CA ALA A 20 6.68 -9.36 8.12
C ALA A 20 5.70 -9.15 9.28
N LEU A 21 4.44 -8.82 9.01
CA LEU A 21 3.43 -8.66 10.05
C LEU A 21 3.07 -10.00 10.72
N LEU A 22 3.01 -11.09 9.97
CA LEU A 22 2.81 -12.44 10.52
C LEU A 22 3.98 -12.87 11.42
N GLU A 23 5.22 -12.62 10.98
CA GLU A 23 6.44 -12.84 11.78
C GLU A 23 6.42 -12.04 13.10
N ASP A 24 5.88 -10.82 13.07
CA ASP A 24 5.72 -9.95 14.24
C ASP A 24 4.50 -10.35 15.12
N GLY A 25 3.83 -11.46 14.83
CA GLY A 25 2.72 -12.01 15.62
C GLY A 25 1.37 -11.31 15.41
N TRP A 26 1.18 -10.61 14.28
CA TRP A 26 -0.11 -10.03 13.92
C TRP A 26 -1.04 -11.07 13.30
N VAL A 27 -2.33 -10.90 13.48
CA VAL A 27 -3.34 -11.48 12.59
C VAL A 27 -3.43 -10.56 11.38
N VAL A 28 -3.35 -11.13 10.17
CA VAL A 28 -3.38 -10.34 8.94
C VAL A 28 -4.56 -10.76 8.08
N SER A 29 -5.35 -9.78 7.67
CA SER A 29 -6.34 -9.95 6.59
C SER A 29 -5.83 -9.29 5.33
N THR A 30 -5.94 -9.98 4.20
CA THR A 30 -5.59 -9.45 2.89
C THR A 30 -6.62 -9.84 1.85
N PHE A 31 -6.67 -9.09 0.78
CA PHE A 31 -7.51 -9.40 -0.35
C PHE A 31 -6.87 -8.98 -1.68
N GLY A 32 -7.32 -9.62 -2.73
CA GLY A 32 -6.86 -9.39 -4.09
C GLY A 32 -7.73 -10.15 -5.07
N ARG A 33 -7.50 -9.96 -6.36
CA ARG A 33 -8.30 -10.60 -7.41
C ARG A 33 -8.08 -12.12 -7.50
N HIS A 34 -6.89 -12.58 -7.10
CA HIS A 34 -6.51 -13.99 -7.15
C HIS A 34 -5.72 -14.38 -5.91
N SER A 35 -5.91 -15.63 -5.46
CA SER A 35 -5.01 -16.28 -4.51
C SER A 35 -3.65 -16.58 -5.18
N THR A 36 -2.65 -16.86 -4.37
CA THR A 36 -1.31 -17.27 -4.80
C THR A 36 -0.83 -18.43 -3.94
N ALA A 37 0.18 -19.17 -4.40
CA ALA A 37 0.79 -20.25 -3.63
C ALA A 37 1.25 -19.79 -2.23
N PHE A 38 1.70 -18.53 -2.10
CA PHE A 38 2.02 -17.93 -0.80
C PHE A 38 0.79 -17.90 0.11
N VAL A 39 -0.32 -17.38 -0.38
CA VAL A 39 -1.57 -17.26 0.38
C VAL A 39 -2.06 -18.64 0.80
N GLU A 40 -2.11 -19.61 -0.12
CA GLU A 40 -2.59 -20.96 0.12
C GLU A 40 -1.77 -21.69 1.20
N ALA A 41 -0.44 -21.59 1.10
CA ALA A 41 0.47 -22.18 2.09
C ALA A 41 0.37 -21.51 3.47
N THR A 42 0.12 -20.20 3.50
CA THR A 42 0.18 -19.43 4.76
C THR A 42 -1.17 -19.44 5.51
N GLN A 43 -2.30 -19.50 4.80
CA GLN A 43 -3.63 -19.58 5.42
C GLN A 43 -3.80 -20.82 6.33
N ALA A 44 -3.13 -21.92 6.01
CA ALA A 44 -3.16 -23.14 6.81
C ALA A 44 -2.63 -22.94 8.25
N ALA A 45 -1.76 -21.94 8.47
CA ALA A 45 -1.25 -21.59 9.78
C ALA A 45 -2.21 -20.75 10.65
N GLY A 46 -3.35 -20.31 10.10
CA GLY A 46 -4.47 -19.72 10.85
C GLY A 46 -4.37 -18.22 11.15
N HIS A 47 -3.25 -17.56 10.89
CA HIS A 47 -3.05 -16.12 11.17
C HIS A 47 -3.19 -15.22 9.94
N LEU A 48 -3.28 -15.80 8.74
CA LEU A 48 -3.60 -15.10 7.49
C LEU A 48 -5.02 -15.41 7.07
N HIS A 49 -5.79 -14.37 6.75
CA HIS A 49 -7.13 -14.48 6.16
C HIS A 49 -7.14 -13.82 4.80
N PHE A 50 -7.38 -14.59 3.75
CA PHE A 50 -7.49 -14.09 2.37
C PHE A 50 -8.94 -14.05 1.92
N TYR A 51 -9.28 -12.99 1.20
CA TYR A 51 -10.59 -12.80 0.56
C TYR A 51 -10.40 -12.39 -0.91
N GLN A 52 -11.22 -12.92 -1.78
CA GLN A 52 -11.16 -12.54 -3.18
C GLN A 52 -12.03 -11.30 -3.45
N ALA A 53 -11.41 -10.20 -3.87
CA ALA A 53 -12.09 -8.98 -4.26
C ALA A 53 -11.22 -8.11 -5.17
N ASP A 54 -11.87 -7.30 -6.01
CA ASP A 54 -11.21 -6.20 -6.71
C ASP A 54 -11.37 -4.92 -5.87
N THR A 55 -10.27 -4.20 -5.65
CA THR A 55 -10.30 -2.89 -4.96
C THR A 55 -11.12 -1.85 -5.71
N ALA A 56 -11.26 -1.99 -7.02
CA ALA A 56 -12.06 -1.08 -7.86
C ALA A 56 -13.58 -1.30 -7.72
N ASP A 57 -14.03 -2.41 -7.11
CA ASP A 57 -15.44 -2.69 -6.84
C ASP A 57 -15.82 -2.28 -5.40
N PRO A 58 -16.51 -1.15 -5.19
CA PRO A 58 -16.85 -0.67 -3.84
C PRO A 58 -17.76 -1.64 -3.06
N ALA A 59 -18.66 -2.36 -3.75
CA ALA A 59 -19.54 -3.32 -3.10
C ALA A 59 -18.77 -4.59 -2.66
N ALA A 60 -17.83 -5.07 -3.46
CA ALA A 60 -16.95 -6.16 -3.07
C ALA A 60 -16.05 -5.76 -1.90
N VAL A 61 -15.49 -4.55 -1.92
CA VAL A 61 -14.69 -4.00 -0.82
C VAL A 61 -15.49 -3.97 0.48
N GLU A 62 -16.71 -3.41 0.48
CA GLU A 62 -17.54 -3.32 1.69
C GLU A 62 -17.83 -4.74 2.26
N ARG A 63 -18.19 -5.72 1.40
CA ARG A 63 -18.44 -7.11 1.81
C ARG A 63 -17.22 -7.76 2.44
N VAL A 64 -16.04 -7.66 1.81
CA VAL A 64 -14.85 -8.34 2.35
C VAL A 64 -14.33 -7.68 3.61
N ILE A 65 -14.39 -6.35 3.72
CA ILE A 65 -14.00 -5.65 4.95
C ILE A 65 -14.91 -6.06 6.12
N HIS A 66 -16.22 -6.16 5.90
CA HIS A 66 -17.15 -6.65 6.91
C HIS A 66 -16.79 -8.07 7.37
N ALA A 67 -16.59 -9.00 6.44
CA ALA A 67 -16.19 -10.37 6.75
C ALA A 67 -14.83 -10.47 7.49
N MET A 68 -13.88 -9.59 7.17
CA MET A 68 -12.60 -9.50 7.87
C MET A 68 -12.76 -9.04 9.31
N VAL A 69 -13.63 -8.04 9.54
CA VAL A 69 -13.93 -7.53 10.89
C VAL A 69 -14.65 -8.58 11.71
N GLU A 70 -15.64 -9.26 11.15
CA GLU A 70 -16.35 -10.36 11.84
C GLU A 70 -15.40 -11.50 12.25
N ARG A 71 -14.41 -11.82 11.40
CA ARG A 71 -13.50 -12.94 11.67
C ARG A 71 -12.36 -12.60 12.62
N ALA A 72 -11.76 -11.43 12.49
CA ALA A 72 -10.52 -11.07 13.19
C ALA A 72 -10.63 -9.83 14.08
N GLY A 73 -11.82 -9.24 14.20
CA GLY A 73 -12.04 -7.99 14.91
C GLY A 73 -11.63 -6.76 14.12
N VAL A 74 -11.89 -5.59 14.67
CA VAL A 74 -11.55 -4.31 14.05
C VAL A 74 -10.02 -4.19 13.90
N PRO A 75 -9.50 -3.85 12.71
CA PRO A 75 -8.06 -3.76 12.53
C PRO A 75 -7.50 -2.53 13.27
N PHE A 76 -6.36 -2.72 13.92
CA PHE A 76 -5.54 -1.62 14.41
C PHE A 76 -4.75 -0.95 13.29
N ALA A 77 -4.41 -1.68 12.23
CA ALA A 77 -3.62 -1.18 11.12
C ALA A 77 -4.31 -1.42 9.76
N LEU A 78 -4.26 -0.42 8.88
CA LEU A 78 -4.62 -0.52 7.47
C LEU A 78 -3.41 -0.15 6.61
N ILE A 79 -3.04 -1.02 5.68
CA ILE A 79 -2.01 -0.74 4.68
C ILE A 79 -2.67 -0.74 3.29
N ASN A 80 -2.83 0.45 2.69
CA ASN A 80 -3.28 0.62 1.31
C ASN A 80 -2.09 0.38 0.37
N ASN A 81 -1.93 -0.86 -0.07
CA ASN A 81 -0.83 -1.25 -0.95
C ASN A 81 -1.30 -1.64 -2.36
N ALA A 82 -2.55 -2.04 -2.54
CA ALA A 82 -3.06 -2.40 -3.86
C ALA A 82 -2.81 -1.28 -4.88
N GLY A 83 -2.24 -1.65 -6.02
CA GLY A 83 -1.95 -0.69 -7.07
C GLY A 83 -1.40 -1.36 -8.32
N MET A 84 -1.50 -0.63 -9.42
CA MET A 84 -0.99 -1.03 -10.72
C MET A 84 -0.42 0.17 -11.46
N ALA A 85 0.46 -0.08 -12.42
CA ALA A 85 0.93 0.92 -13.37
C ALA A 85 0.57 0.49 -14.80
N ARG A 86 0.34 1.46 -15.65
CA ARG A 86 0.31 1.34 -17.11
C ARG A 86 1.24 2.39 -17.68
N GLU A 87 2.15 1.96 -18.50
CA GLU A 87 3.11 2.85 -19.17
C GLU A 87 2.55 3.31 -20.51
N GLY A 88 2.71 4.58 -20.80
CA GLY A 88 2.30 5.19 -22.06
C GLY A 88 2.29 6.71 -21.99
N VAL A 89 2.56 7.36 -23.12
CA VAL A 89 2.43 8.82 -23.24
C VAL A 89 0.94 9.16 -23.15
N LEU A 90 0.58 10.12 -22.30
CA LEU A 90 -0.82 10.44 -22.00
C LEU A 90 -1.68 10.69 -23.24
N ALA A 91 -1.13 11.39 -24.24
CA ALA A 91 -1.84 11.73 -25.47
C ALA A 91 -2.31 10.50 -26.29
N SER A 92 -1.66 9.36 -26.14
CA SER A 92 -1.97 8.11 -26.85
C SER A 92 -2.42 6.97 -25.92
N MET A 93 -2.55 7.23 -24.61
CA MET A 93 -2.96 6.21 -23.65
C MET A 93 -4.45 5.88 -23.84
N PRO A 94 -4.84 4.61 -23.95
CA PRO A 94 -6.24 4.22 -23.97
C PRO A 94 -6.99 4.69 -22.73
N VAL A 95 -8.19 5.23 -22.89
CA VAL A 95 -9.02 5.69 -21.76
C VAL A 95 -9.26 4.56 -20.75
N ALA A 96 -9.45 3.34 -21.23
CA ALA A 96 -9.62 2.16 -20.35
C ALA A 96 -8.41 1.91 -19.44
N ASP A 97 -7.18 2.21 -19.88
CA ASP A 97 -5.98 2.10 -19.06
C ASP A 97 -5.91 3.23 -18.02
N ILE A 98 -6.35 4.44 -18.39
CA ILE A 98 -6.50 5.58 -17.45
C ILE A 98 -7.46 5.19 -16.33
N ASP A 99 -8.67 4.74 -16.71
CA ASP A 99 -9.72 4.35 -15.78
C ASP A 99 -9.28 3.21 -14.86
N ALA A 100 -8.60 2.19 -15.39
CA ALA A 100 -8.10 1.07 -14.62
C ALA A 100 -7.08 1.51 -13.55
N VAL A 101 -6.14 2.40 -13.91
CA VAL A 101 -5.14 2.91 -12.97
C VAL A 101 -5.79 3.78 -11.89
N VAL A 102 -6.69 4.69 -12.28
CA VAL A 102 -7.39 5.57 -11.34
C VAL A 102 -8.31 4.77 -10.41
N SER A 103 -9.10 3.86 -10.96
CA SER A 103 -10.04 3.02 -10.19
C SER A 103 -9.31 2.14 -9.18
N THR A 104 -8.19 1.51 -9.57
CA THR A 104 -7.43 0.64 -8.66
C THR A 104 -6.67 1.45 -7.61
N ASN A 105 -5.86 2.44 -8.05
CA ASN A 105 -4.87 3.07 -7.18
C ASN A 105 -5.47 4.14 -6.26
N LEU A 106 -6.48 4.86 -6.72
CA LEU A 106 -7.07 5.98 -6.00
C LEU A 106 -8.45 5.64 -5.45
N SER A 107 -9.41 5.32 -6.32
CA SER A 107 -10.78 5.02 -5.87
C SER A 107 -10.79 3.82 -4.94
N GLY A 108 -10.05 2.76 -5.28
CA GLY A 108 -9.91 1.56 -4.45
C GLY A 108 -9.34 1.86 -3.07
N ALA A 109 -8.28 2.68 -2.99
CA ALA A 109 -7.72 3.09 -1.69
C ALA A 109 -8.73 3.91 -0.86
N LEU A 110 -9.52 4.78 -1.50
CA LEU A 110 -10.59 5.53 -0.85
C LEU A 110 -11.70 4.61 -0.34
N TYR A 111 -12.16 3.64 -1.14
CA TYR A 111 -13.19 2.69 -0.74
C TYR A 111 -12.76 1.84 0.45
N VAL A 112 -11.56 1.28 0.39
CA VAL A 112 -10.97 0.47 1.47
C VAL A 112 -10.83 1.30 2.75
N THR A 113 -10.25 2.49 2.63
CA THR A 113 -10.04 3.38 3.79
C THR A 113 -11.38 3.78 4.42
N ARG A 114 -12.37 4.17 3.61
CA ARG A 114 -13.71 4.52 4.09
C ARG A 114 -14.35 3.37 4.87
N ALA A 115 -14.32 2.16 4.31
CA ALA A 115 -14.92 0.99 4.94
C ALA A 115 -14.22 0.65 6.27
N VAL A 116 -12.88 0.64 6.31
CA VAL A 116 -12.11 0.32 7.53
C VAL A 116 -12.25 1.40 8.60
N VAL A 117 -12.15 2.69 8.22
CA VAL A 117 -12.22 3.82 9.16
C VAL A 117 -13.56 3.85 9.90
N ARG A 118 -14.68 3.48 9.26
CA ARG A 118 -15.98 3.39 9.93
C ARG A 118 -15.94 2.44 11.14
N HIS A 119 -15.29 1.29 11.01
CA HIS A 119 -15.11 0.35 12.12
C HIS A 119 -14.13 0.89 13.17
N MET A 120 -12.98 1.45 12.76
CA MET A 120 -12.00 2.03 13.68
C MET A 120 -12.60 3.15 14.55
N LEU A 121 -13.48 4.00 13.97
CA LEU A 121 -14.13 5.09 14.68
C LEU A 121 -15.14 4.60 15.72
N LEU A 122 -15.81 3.47 15.47
CA LEU A 122 -16.73 2.84 16.40
C LEU A 122 -15.99 2.19 17.58
N GLU A 123 -14.87 1.51 17.32
CA GLU A 123 -14.04 0.83 18.33
C GLU A 123 -13.34 1.80 19.28
N ARG A 124 -12.98 3.00 18.82
CA ARG A 124 -12.28 4.05 19.58
C ARG A 124 -10.93 3.64 20.19
N ALA A 125 -10.30 2.60 19.65
CA ALA A 125 -9.00 2.09 20.12
C ALA A 125 -7.79 2.80 19.49
N GLY A 126 -8.02 3.84 18.68
CA GLY A 126 -7.00 4.44 17.83
C GLY A 126 -6.65 3.56 16.64
N GLY A 127 -5.56 3.87 15.94
CA GLY A 127 -5.17 3.06 14.78
C GLY A 127 -4.00 3.63 13.99
N ARG A 128 -3.63 2.90 12.94
CA ARG A 128 -2.54 3.26 12.01
C ARG A 128 -3.00 3.04 10.57
N ILE A 129 -2.85 4.05 9.73
CA ILE A 129 -3.10 3.93 8.28
C ILE A 129 -1.81 4.27 7.54
N VAL A 130 -1.37 3.35 6.68
CA VAL A 130 -0.18 3.53 5.84
C VAL A 130 -0.59 3.40 4.37
N ASN A 131 -0.39 4.45 3.60
CA ASN A 131 -0.62 4.46 2.17
C ASN A 131 0.69 4.20 1.42
N ILE A 132 0.73 3.20 0.55
CA ILE A 132 1.90 2.96 -0.31
C ILE A 132 1.80 3.83 -1.56
N SER A 133 2.48 4.98 -1.48
CA SER A 133 2.65 5.94 -2.58
C SER A 133 3.78 5.49 -3.52
N SER A 134 4.53 6.42 -4.07
CA SER A 134 5.72 6.20 -4.91
C SER A 134 6.50 7.50 -5.07
N ILE A 135 7.83 7.42 -5.24
CA ILE A 135 8.62 8.58 -5.66
C ILE A 135 8.13 9.19 -6.98
N ILE A 136 7.45 8.39 -7.80
CA ILE A 136 6.89 8.86 -9.08
C ILE A 136 5.76 9.89 -8.83
N GLY A 137 5.03 9.78 -7.73
CA GLY A 137 4.06 10.80 -7.30
C GLY A 137 4.72 12.13 -6.90
N HIS A 138 5.97 12.11 -6.46
CA HIS A 138 6.72 13.30 -6.06
C HIS A 138 7.45 13.98 -7.21
N ARG A 139 8.17 13.19 -8.04
CA ARG A 139 9.05 13.75 -9.08
C ARG A 139 8.51 13.62 -10.50
N GLY A 140 7.47 12.81 -10.71
CA GLY A 140 6.99 12.45 -12.04
C GLY A 140 7.96 11.53 -12.80
N TYR A 141 7.47 10.97 -13.90
CA TYR A 141 8.27 10.22 -14.87
C TYR A 141 7.53 10.18 -16.22
N SER A 142 8.28 10.36 -17.31
CA SER A 142 7.72 10.30 -18.66
C SER A 142 7.06 8.94 -18.90
N GLY A 143 5.83 8.94 -19.43
CA GLY A 143 5.06 7.72 -19.65
C GLY A 143 4.33 7.19 -18.43
N LEU A 144 4.39 7.86 -17.26
CA LEU A 144 3.70 7.45 -16.04
C LEU A 144 2.78 8.56 -15.48
N ALA A 145 2.26 9.45 -16.31
CA ALA A 145 1.48 10.60 -15.86
C ALA A 145 0.27 10.21 -15.00
N VAL A 146 -0.53 9.23 -15.43
CA VAL A 146 -1.70 8.76 -14.69
C VAL A 146 -1.31 8.09 -13.38
N TYR A 147 -0.30 7.23 -13.42
CA TYR A 147 0.23 6.59 -12.21
C TYR A 147 0.76 7.64 -11.22
N ALA A 148 1.56 8.60 -11.70
CA ALA A 148 2.07 9.71 -10.87
C ALA A 148 0.93 10.49 -10.20
N ALA A 149 -0.11 10.84 -10.96
CA ALA A 149 -1.27 11.54 -10.43
C ALA A 149 -1.96 10.74 -9.31
N THR A 150 -2.16 9.42 -9.48
CA THR A 150 -2.80 8.59 -8.45
C THR A 150 -1.94 8.48 -7.19
N LYS A 151 -0.60 8.39 -7.33
CA LYS A 151 0.31 8.31 -6.18
C LYS A 151 0.44 9.65 -5.44
N ALA A 152 0.48 10.76 -6.16
CA ALA A 152 0.41 12.09 -5.55
C ALA A 152 -0.92 12.34 -4.82
N ALA A 153 -2.03 11.81 -5.37
CA ALA A 153 -3.33 11.88 -4.72
C ALA A 153 -3.37 11.13 -3.38
N LEU A 154 -2.69 9.98 -3.25
CA LEU A 154 -2.56 9.28 -1.97
C LEU A 154 -1.84 10.13 -0.90
N ASP A 155 -0.83 10.91 -1.29
CA ASP A 155 -0.15 11.82 -0.36
C ASP A 155 -1.05 12.99 0.04
N GLY A 156 -1.91 13.48 -0.86
CA GLY A 156 -2.97 14.44 -0.54
C GLY A 156 -4.00 13.87 0.43
N MET A 157 -4.49 12.66 0.15
CA MET A 157 -5.41 11.91 1.01
C MET A 157 -4.81 11.67 2.41
N THR A 158 -3.53 11.33 2.49
CA THR A 158 -2.80 11.15 3.74
C THR A 158 -2.87 12.38 4.63
N ARG A 159 -2.59 13.57 4.08
CA ARG A 159 -2.62 14.84 4.83
C ARG A 159 -4.03 15.22 5.29
N ALA A 160 -5.03 15.00 4.47
CA ALA A 160 -6.42 15.29 4.82
C ALA A 160 -6.91 14.36 5.95
N LEU A 161 -6.74 13.05 5.78
CA LEU A 161 -7.16 12.05 6.76
C LEU A 161 -6.41 12.17 8.09
N ALA A 162 -5.15 12.59 8.09
CA ALA A 162 -4.40 12.86 9.31
C ALA A 162 -5.10 13.94 10.18
N ARG A 163 -5.71 14.96 9.57
CA ARG A 163 -6.47 15.99 10.27
C ARG A 163 -7.84 15.48 10.74
N GLU A 164 -8.54 14.71 9.91
CA GLU A 164 -9.86 14.17 10.24
C GLU A 164 -9.81 13.12 11.37
N LEU A 165 -8.80 12.26 11.35
CA LEU A 165 -8.71 11.08 12.21
C LEU A 165 -7.80 11.28 13.43
N GLY A 166 -6.95 12.29 13.44
CA GLY A 166 -6.06 12.62 14.55
C GLY A 166 -6.77 12.76 15.89
N PRO A 167 -7.95 13.43 16.00
CA PRO A 167 -8.72 13.50 17.25
C PRO A 167 -9.18 12.14 17.80
N ARG A 168 -9.08 11.08 17.00
CA ARG A 168 -9.40 9.69 17.37
C ARG A 168 -8.15 8.83 17.56
N SER A 169 -6.96 9.44 17.70
CA SER A 169 -5.67 8.76 17.85
C SER A 169 -5.34 7.80 16.70
N ILE A 170 -5.86 8.07 15.51
CA ILE A 170 -5.54 7.33 14.28
C ILE A 170 -4.51 8.17 13.51
N THR A 171 -3.30 7.64 13.35
CA THR A 171 -2.28 8.28 12.51
C THR A 171 -2.41 7.81 11.06
N VAL A 172 -2.17 8.71 10.12
CA VAL A 172 -2.21 8.43 8.69
C VAL A 172 -0.92 8.94 8.05
N ASN A 173 -0.11 8.04 7.49
CA ASN A 173 1.12 8.38 6.81
C ASN A 173 1.21 7.67 5.46
N SER A 174 2.05 8.16 4.56
CA SER A 174 2.39 7.46 3.34
C SER A 174 3.87 7.10 3.29
N ILE A 175 4.16 6.01 2.60
CA ILE A 175 5.52 5.60 2.23
C ILE A 175 5.60 5.73 0.72
N ALA A 176 6.63 6.39 0.22
CA ALA A 176 6.93 6.56 -1.20
C ALA A 176 8.19 5.75 -1.56
N PRO A 177 8.04 4.46 -1.93
CA PRO A 177 9.18 3.65 -2.35
C PRO A 177 9.80 4.18 -3.65
N GLY A 178 11.12 3.99 -3.79
CA GLY A 178 11.84 4.08 -5.03
C GLY A 178 11.67 2.83 -5.91
N TYR A 179 12.64 2.57 -6.76
CA TYR A 179 12.65 1.36 -7.57
C TYR A 179 13.04 0.15 -6.72
N LEU A 180 12.06 -0.75 -6.51
CA LEU A 180 12.23 -1.98 -5.73
C LEU A 180 12.43 -3.18 -6.65
N GLU A 181 13.21 -4.16 -6.21
CA GLU A 181 13.31 -5.48 -6.84
C GLU A 181 12.03 -6.29 -6.60
N THR A 182 11.06 -6.15 -7.50
CA THR A 182 9.76 -6.84 -7.48
C THR A 182 9.38 -7.23 -8.91
N GLU A 183 8.34 -8.02 -9.08
CA GLU A 183 7.79 -8.37 -10.41
C GLU A 183 7.53 -7.14 -11.29
N MET A 184 7.13 -6.02 -10.70
CA MET A 184 6.86 -4.76 -11.43
C MET A 184 8.12 -4.20 -12.11
N THR A 185 9.31 -4.49 -11.60
CA THR A 185 10.60 -4.03 -12.16
C THR A 185 11.33 -5.11 -12.94
N HIS A 186 10.79 -6.34 -13.05
CA HIS A 186 11.41 -7.42 -13.84
C HIS A 186 11.47 -7.09 -15.34
N GLY A 187 10.56 -6.26 -15.86
CA GLY A 187 10.54 -5.83 -17.25
C GLY A 187 11.64 -4.82 -17.62
N LEU A 188 12.40 -4.29 -16.64
CA LEU A 188 13.48 -3.35 -16.91
C LEU A 188 14.67 -4.06 -17.59
N SER A 189 15.14 -3.51 -18.70
CA SER A 189 16.37 -3.97 -19.35
C SER A 189 17.58 -3.76 -18.44
N ALA A 190 18.67 -4.49 -18.70
CA ALA A 190 19.93 -4.32 -17.97
C ALA A 190 20.46 -2.87 -18.03
N ALA A 191 20.28 -2.20 -19.17
CA ALA A 191 20.68 -0.80 -19.35
C ALA A 191 19.85 0.15 -18.49
N GLN A 192 18.51 -0.03 -18.43
CA GLN A 192 17.63 0.76 -17.59
C GLN A 192 17.92 0.54 -16.11
N ARG A 193 18.09 -0.72 -15.69
CA ARG A 193 18.49 -1.08 -14.33
C ARG A 193 19.83 -0.42 -13.96
N GLY A 194 20.85 -0.51 -14.81
CA GLY A 194 22.13 0.14 -14.60
C GLY A 194 22.02 1.67 -14.50
N GLN A 195 21.14 2.29 -15.28
CA GLN A 195 20.88 3.73 -15.19
C GLN A 195 20.25 4.14 -13.86
N ILE A 196 19.26 3.38 -13.37
CA ILE A 196 18.62 3.60 -12.07
C ILE A 196 19.66 3.46 -10.95
N VAL A 197 20.45 2.39 -10.97
CA VAL A 197 21.49 2.13 -9.96
C VAL A 197 22.51 3.27 -9.91
N ARG A 198 23.00 3.75 -11.07
CA ARG A 198 23.92 4.90 -11.12
C ARG A 198 23.36 6.20 -10.58
N ARG A 199 22.02 6.39 -10.67
CA ARG A 199 21.33 7.59 -10.16
C ARG A 199 20.92 7.45 -8.70
N THR A 200 21.00 6.26 -8.14
CA THR A 200 20.65 5.99 -6.74
C THR A 200 21.92 6.16 -5.90
N PRO A 201 22.01 7.13 -4.98
CA PRO A 201 23.19 7.34 -4.13
C PRO A 201 23.64 6.10 -3.38
N LEU A 202 22.72 5.24 -2.91
CA LEU A 202 23.06 3.97 -2.26
C LEU A 202 23.52 2.87 -3.25
N GLY A 203 23.62 3.14 -4.55
CA GLY A 203 24.23 2.28 -5.57
C GLY A 203 23.52 0.97 -5.87
N ARG A 204 22.23 0.86 -5.51
CA ARG A 204 21.43 -0.35 -5.74
C ARG A 204 19.94 -0.04 -5.92
N LEU A 205 19.19 -0.99 -6.42
CA LEU A 205 17.74 -0.99 -6.28
C LEU A 205 17.37 -1.26 -4.83
N GLY A 206 16.24 -0.75 -4.40
CA GLY A 206 15.64 -1.10 -3.11
C GLY A 206 15.13 -2.54 -3.11
N ARG A 207 15.01 -3.12 -1.92
CA ARG A 207 14.34 -4.40 -1.69
C ARG A 207 13.05 -4.16 -0.89
N PRO A 208 12.06 -5.03 -0.96
CA PRO A 208 10.90 -4.95 -0.09
C PRO A 208 11.28 -4.77 1.39
N ALA A 209 12.35 -5.43 1.86
CA ALA A 209 12.87 -5.31 3.22
C ALA A 209 13.24 -3.86 3.62
N ASP A 210 13.70 -3.03 2.67
CA ASP A 210 14.02 -1.62 2.94
C ASP A 210 12.76 -0.81 3.31
N VAL A 211 11.59 -1.22 2.79
CA VAL A 211 10.29 -0.58 3.09
C VAL A 211 9.68 -1.12 4.37
N ILE A 212 9.86 -2.42 4.66
CA ILE A 212 9.27 -3.09 5.83
C ILE A 212 9.69 -2.44 7.15
N GLY A 213 10.96 -2.03 7.28
CA GLY A 213 11.42 -1.33 8.47
C GLY A 213 10.63 -0.05 8.75
N VAL A 214 10.29 0.71 7.71
CA VAL A 214 9.48 1.93 7.84
C VAL A 214 8.01 1.58 8.13
N VAL A 215 7.46 0.54 7.53
CA VAL A 215 6.11 0.05 7.86
C VAL A 215 6.04 -0.32 9.35
N ARG A 216 6.96 -1.15 9.85
CA ARG A 216 7.04 -1.54 11.27
C ARG A 216 7.10 -0.32 12.19
N PHE A 217 7.95 0.65 11.87
CA PHE A 217 8.06 1.89 12.63
C PHE A 217 6.74 2.66 12.66
N LEU A 218 6.09 2.87 11.51
CA LEU A 218 4.82 3.60 11.44
C LEU A 218 3.66 2.91 12.17
N LEU A 219 3.72 1.58 12.33
CA LEU A 219 2.72 0.81 13.08
C LEU A 219 3.03 0.71 14.58
N SER A 220 4.19 1.14 15.01
CA SER A 220 4.67 1.06 16.38
C SER A 220 4.14 2.20 17.27
N ALA A 221 4.43 2.14 18.57
CA ALA A 221 4.12 3.19 19.52
C ALA A 221 5.04 4.42 19.35
N GLU A 222 6.27 4.21 18.91
CA GLU A 222 7.29 5.23 18.70
C GLU A 222 6.88 6.25 17.62
N ALA A 223 6.01 5.84 16.67
CA ALA A 223 5.46 6.72 15.64
C ALA A 223 4.13 7.39 16.06
N SER A 224 3.73 7.33 17.33
CA SER A 224 2.42 7.83 17.79
C SER A 224 2.20 9.33 17.58
N PHE A 225 3.28 10.11 17.45
CA PHE A 225 3.21 11.57 17.18
C PHE A 225 3.54 11.91 15.72
N LEU A 226 3.63 10.91 14.85
CA LEU A 226 3.92 11.08 13.42
C LEU A 226 2.66 10.82 12.60
N THR A 227 2.12 11.87 11.97
CA THR A 227 0.94 11.78 11.10
C THR A 227 0.99 12.81 9.99
N GLY A 228 0.34 12.52 8.86
CA GLY A 228 0.29 13.41 7.69
C GLY A 228 1.58 13.45 6.87
N GLN A 229 2.53 12.55 7.12
CA GLN A 229 3.84 12.55 6.47
C GLN A 229 3.89 11.63 5.27
N SER A 230 4.70 12.00 4.27
CA SER A 230 5.09 11.16 3.14
C SER A 230 6.59 10.86 3.25
N ILE A 231 6.93 9.60 3.52
CA ILE A 231 8.31 9.17 3.78
C ILE A 231 8.88 8.51 2.54
N LEU A 232 9.91 9.10 1.96
CA LEU A 232 10.61 8.54 0.82
C LEU A 232 11.56 7.42 1.27
N VAL A 233 11.46 6.26 0.61
CA VAL A 233 12.33 5.08 0.84
C VAL A 233 12.90 4.67 -0.52
N ASP A 234 13.90 5.41 -0.99
CA ASP A 234 14.31 5.40 -2.39
C ASP A 234 15.84 5.36 -2.62
N GLY A 235 16.61 5.23 -1.56
CA GLY A 235 18.07 5.21 -1.64
C GLY A 235 18.68 6.53 -2.06
N GLY A 236 17.93 7.64 -1.97
CA GLY A 236 18.36 8.99 -2.32
C GLY A 236 18.17 9.36 -3.80
N ILE A 237 17.50 8.55 -4.62
CA ILE A 237 17.33 8.84 -6.05
C ILE A 237 16.48 10.10 -6.33
N SER A 238 15.74 10.58 -5.34
CA SER A 238 14.91 11.79 -5.43
C SER A 238 15.57 13.06 -4.84
N CYS A 239 16.76 12.94 -4.28
CA CYS A 239 17.52 14.09 -3.77
C CYS A 239 18.05 14.99 -4.89
#